data_1e4e2c78999278311a69a9ffd90850c6
#
_entry.id   1e4e2c78999278311a69a9ffd90850c6
#
_cell.length_a   1.000
_cell.length_b   1.000
_cell.length_c   1.000
_cell.angle_alpha   90.00
_cell.angle_beta   90.00
_cell.angle_gamma   90.00
#
_symmetry.space_group_name_H-M   'P 1'
#
loop_
_entity.id
_entity.type
_entity.pdbx_description
1 polymer ?
#
loop_
_entity_poly.entity_id
_entity_poly.type
_entity_poly.pdbx_seq_one_letter_code
_entity_poly.pdbx_strand_id
1 'polypeptide(L)'
;MTPNRGIDADFLNLPRSELADAALSAATAAGASYADLRVHRIVTEIIQLRDGELETSVVNREIGLAVRVIVDGTWGFASHAELAPSVAAETARHAVQVATTLATLNRERVELAPEPVYADATWVSNYRTDPFSIPVSEKIDVLEEYSGRLLSADGVDHVSAILTAVKEQSFYADTFGSSITQQRVRVQPSLEAVTVDAAAGSFDSMRTLAPPTGRGWEVLAGDEVWNWTDELAQLPSLLAEKVKAPSVTAGRTDLVIDPTNLWLTIHESIGHATEYDRAIGYEAAYAGTSFATPDKLGTMRYGSPVMSVTADRTVDHGLATIGYDDEGVAAQSWDLVRDGIFVGYQLDRVFAPRLGQPRSNGCSYADSPHHVPIQRMANVSLQPAREDVSTADLISRVADGIYIIGDKSWSIDMQRYNFQFTGQRFFRIRDGRLDGQLRDVAYQATTTDFWNSMEAVGGPSTWRLGGAFNCGKAQPGQVAPVSHGCPSALFRGVNVLNTRTEGGR
;
A
#
# COMPACT_ATOMS: atom_id res chain seq x y z
N MET A 1 10.05 -27.59 9.11
CA MET A 1 10.92 -26.74 9.94
C MET A 1 10.07 -25.61 10.49
N THR A 2 10.05 -25.41 11.79
CA THR A 2 9.44 -24.21 12.37
C THR A 2 10.24 -23.01 11.85
N PRO A 3 9.61 -22.00 11.23
CA PRO A 3 10.35 -20.85 10.73
C PRO A 3 11.05 -20.17 11.90
N ASN A 4 12.33 -19.85 11.73
CA ASN A 4 13.10 -19.06 12.68
C ASN A 4 12.61 -17.58 12.56
N ARG A 5 11.49 -17.27 13.20
CA ARG A 5 10.85 -15.96 13.15
C ARG A 5 11.42 -15.04 14.23
N GLY A 6 12.72 -14.87 14.25
CA GLY A 6 13.40 -13.92 15.10
C GLY A 6 13.79 -12.66 14.34
N ILE A 7 14.00 -11.57 15.09
CA ILE A 7 14.70 -10.39 14.55
C ILE A 7 16.15 -10.79 14.33
N ASP A 8 16.76 -10.32 13.23
CA ASP A 8 18.13 -10.63 12.89
C ASP A 8 19.10 -10.28 14.02
N ALA A 9 20.00 -11.22 14.36
CA ALA A 9 20.92 -11.08 15.47
C ALA A 9 21.84 -9.84 15.36
N ASP A 10 22.24 -9.47 14.15
CA ASP A 10 23.09 -8.30 13.90
C ASP A 10 22.35 -6.98 14.16
N PHE A 11 21.01 -6.91 13.99
CA PHE A 11 20.21 -5.77 14.43
C PHE A 11 20.02 -5.77 15.96
N LEU A 12 19.84 -6.95 16.56
CA LEU A 12 19.73 -7.08 18.01
C LEU A 12 21.02 -6.71 18.73
N ASN A 13 22.19 -6.88 18.10
CA ASN A 13 23.49 -6.53 18.65
C ASN A 13 23.85 -5.04 18.53
N LEU A 14 23.01 -4.21 17.89
CA LEU A 14 23.17 -2.75 17.93
C LEU A 14 22.99 -2.21 19.37
N PRO A 15 23.70 -1.15 19.78
CA PRO A 15 23.59 -0.57 21.12
C PRO A 15 22.30 0.23 21.33
N ARG A 16 21.13 -0.39 21.04
CA ARG A 16 19.83 0.27 20.93
C ARG A 16 19.40 0.92 22.24
N SER A 17 19.58 0.22 23.37
CA SER A 17 19.22 0.75 24.70
C SER A 17 20.12 1.90 25.10
N GLU A 18 21.43 1.79 24.86
CA GLU A 18 22.40 2.85 25.14
C GLU A 18 22.15 4.10 24.30
N LEU A 19 21.73 3.92 23.02
CA LEU A 19 21.34 5.03 22.15
C LEU A 19 20.08 5.73 22.70
N ALA A 20 19.07 4.95 23.12
CA ALA A 20 17.85 5.49 23.70
C ALA A 20 18.12 6.25 25.01
N ASP A 21 18.85 5.64 25.94
CA ASP A 21 19.20 6.26 27.21
C ASP A 21 19.95 7.59 27.02
N ALA A 22 20.92 7.61 26.11
CA ALA A 22 21.70 8.80 25.81
C ALA A 22 20.84 9.91 25.16
N ALA A 23 20.01 9.58 24.17
CA ALA A 23 19.19 10.53 23.47
C ALA A 23 18.08 11.11 24.36
N LEU A 24 17.28 10.22 25.01
CA LEU A 24 16.14 10.63 25.82
C LEU A 24 16.55 11.41 27.06
N SER A 25 17.66 11.01 27.72
CA SER A 25 18.24 11.79 28.84
C SER A 25 18.72 13.17 28.38
N ALA A 26 19.41 13.26 27.24
CA ALA A 26 19.90 14.52 26.69
C ALA A 26 18.74 15.46 26.28
N ALA A 27 17.69 14.94 25.67
CA ALA A 27 16.49 15.69 25.30
C ALA A 27 15.78 16.27 26.53
N THR A 28 15.54 15.41 27.56
CA THR A 28 14.90 15.80 28.82
C THR A 28 15.73 16.85 29.56
N ALA A 29 17.05 16.66 29.67
CA ALA A 29 17.95 17.62 30.30
C ALA A 29 18.02 18.97 29.57
N ALA A 30 17.76 18.97 28.26
CA ALA A 30 17.68 20.17 27.44
C ALA A 30 16.30 20.86 27.43
N GLY A 31 15.29 20.30 28.16
CA GLY A 31 13.98 20.90 28.37
C GLY A 31 12.85 20.37 27.47
N ALA A 32 13.04 19.22 26.80
CA ALA A 32 11.96 18.57 26.07
C ALA A 32 10.91 18.01 27.06
N SER A 33 9.63 18.28 26.78
CA SER A 33 8.48 17.70 27.51
C SER A 33 8.16 16.27 27.03
N TYR A 34 8.59 15.92 25.84
CA TYR A 34 8.49 14.60 25.22
C TYR A 34 9.69 14.39 24.30
N ALA A 35 10.18 13.16 24.25
CA ALA A 35 11.14 12.75 23.25
C ALA A 35 10.91 11.28 22.87
N ASP A 36 11.17 10.97 21.60
CA ASP A 36 11.34 9.60 21.12
C ASP A 36 12.63 9.46 20.31
N LEU A 37 13.19 8.25 20.34
CA LEU A 37 14.28 7.82 19.49
C LEU A 37 13.81 6.65 18.62
N ARG A 38 14.18 6.69 17.36
CA ARG A 38 14.00 5.61 16.41
C ARG A 38 15.33 5.22 15.80
N VAL A 39 15.67 3.92 15.82
CA VAL A 39 16.74 3.33 15.01
C VAL A 39 16.07 2.53 13.91
N HIS A 40 16.41 2.81 12.66
CA HIS A 40 15.76 2.20 11.51
C HIS A 40 16.81 1.65 10.54
N ARG A 41 16.64 0.40 10.11
CA ARG A 41 17.44 -0.26 9.08
C ARG A 41 16.51 -0.76 7.99
N ILE A 42 16.81 -0.36 6.74
CA ILE A 42 16.06 -0.80 5.55
C ILE A 42 17.05 -1.44 4.59
N VAL A 43 16.73 -2.64 4.13
CA VAL A 43 17.46 -3.34 3.07
C VAL A 43 16.48 -3.58 1.93
N THR A 44 16.80 -3.02 0.75
CA THR A 44 16.02 -3.19 -0.47
C THR A 44 16.86 -3.91 -1.51
N GLU A 45 16.32 -4.99 -2.05
CA GLU A 45 16.90 -5.72 -3.17
C GLU A 45 16.00 -5.60 -4.38
N ILE A 46 16.58 -5.29 -5.53
CA ILE A 46 15.88 -5.22 -6.81
C ILE A 46 16.66 -6.08 -7.81
N ILE A 47 15.96 -7.05 -8.42
CA ILE A 47 16.48 -7.87 -9.52
C ILE A 47 15.52 -7.64 -10.70
N GLN A 48 16.09 -7.29 -11.85
CA GLN A 48 15.34 -7.05 -13.08
C GLN A 48 15.98 -7.80 -14.24
N LEU A 49 15.14 -8.54 -14.96
CA LEU A 49 15.50 -9.22 -16.20
C LEU A 49 14.72 -8.63 -17.37
N ARG A 50 15.35 -8.60 -18.52
CA ARG A 50 14.75 -8.28 -19.83
C ARG A 50 14.99 -9.44 -20.79
N ASP A 51 13.91 -9.99 -21.31
CA ASP A 51 13.97 -11.13 -22.26
C ASP A 51 14.81 -12.33 -21.73
N GLY A 52 14.73 -12.58 -20.43
CA GLY A 52 15.50 -13.62 -19.74
C GLY A 52 16.94 -13.21 -19.35
N GLU A 53 17.43 -12.06 -19.77
CA GLU A 53 18.78 -11.58 -19.47
C GLU A 53 18.77 -10.61 -18.29
N LEU A 54 19.76 -10.74 -17.39
CA LEU A 54 19.88 -9.86 -16.23
C LEU A 54 20.26 -8.43 -16.63
N GLU A 55 19.38 -7.46 -16.33
CA GLU A 55 19.68 -6.03 -16.51
C GLU A 55 20.15 -5.36 -15.22
N THR A 56 19.55 -5.71 -14.08
CA THR A 56 19.81 -5.06 -12.80
C THR A 56 19.78 -6.08 -11.66
N SER A 57 20.82 -6.02 -10.81
CA SER A 57 20.83 -6.67 -9.51
C SER A 57 21.48 -5.72 -8.51
N VAL A 58 20.70 -5.13 -7.61
CA VAL A 58 21.18 -4.14 -6.66
C VAL A 58 20.62 -4.39 -5.27
N VAL A 59 21.44 -4.20 -4.25
CA VAL A 59 21.05 -4.23 -2.84
C VAL A 59 21.42 -2.89 -2.21
N ASN A 60 20.43 -2.12 -1.82
CA ASN A 60 20.59 -0.88 -1.05
C ASN A 60 20.41 -1.17 0.43
N ARG A 61 21.26 -0.55 1.26
CA ARG A 61 21.17 -0.63 2.72
C ARG A 61 21.21 0.77 3.30
N GLU A 62 20.24 1.08 4.09
CA GLU A 62 20.14 2.32 4.85
C GLU A 62 20.01 1.99 6.33
N ILE A 63 20.73 2.72 7.19
CA ILE A 63 20.63 2.63 8.64
C ILE A 63 20.90 3.98 9.26
N GLY A 64 20.19 4.29 10.33
CA GLY A 64 20.40 5.54 11.07
C GLY A 64 19.53 5.60 12.31
N LEU A 65 19.73 6.67 13.07
CA LEU A 65 18.88 7.05 14.18
C LEU A 65 18.21 8.40 13.92
N ALA A 66 17.04 8.57 14.50
CA ALA A 66 16.33 9.84 14.52
C ALA A 66 15.78 10.13 15.92
N VAL A 67 15.75 11.38 16.28
CA VAL A 67 15.16 11.87 17.53
C VAL A 67 14.10 12.91 17.21
N ARG A 68 12.89 12.72 17.76
CA ARG A 68 11.86 13.76 17.80
C ARG A 68 11.69 14.25 19.25
N VAL A 69 11.40 15.51 19.36
CA VAL A 69 11.15 16.14 20.68
C VAL A 69 9.99 17.11 20.58
N ILE A 70 9.31 17.34 21.73
CA ILE A 70 8.38 18.45 21.88
C ILE A 70 8.92 19.41 22.91
N VAL A 71 9.08 20.70 22.52
CA VAL A 71 9.42 21.81 23.40
C VAL A 71 8.37 22.89 23.22
N ASP A 72 7.74 23.33 24.31
CA ASP A 72 6.66 24.33 24.28
C ASP A 72 5.57 24.05 23.23
N GLY A 73 5.18 22.76 23.10
CA GLY A 73 4.19 22.30 22.13
C GLY A 73 4.64 22.34 20.68
N THR A 74 5.94 22.37 20.41
CA THR A 74 6.50 22.43 19.07
C THR A 74 7.41 21.26 18.81
N TRP A 75 7.25 20.62 17.65
CA TRP A 75 8.12 19.54 17.18
C TRP A 75 9.52 20.04 16.82
N GLY A 76 10.53 19.28 17.23
CA GLY A 76 11.86 19.30 16.69
C GLY A 76 12.26 17.90 16.23
N PHE A 77 13.05 17.85 15.17
CA PHE A 77 13.53 16.60 14.56
C PHE A 77 15.00 16.75 14.18
N ALA A 78 15.77 15.73 14.44
CA ALA A 78 17.12 15.56 13.92
C ALA A 78 17.42 14.07 13.71
N SER A 79 18.32 13.76 12.78
CA SER A 79 18.72 12.40 12.47
C SER A 79 20.22 12.30 12.19
N HIS A 80 20.77 11.10 12.33
CA HIS A 80 22.17 10.82 12.05
C HIS A 80 22.38 9.38 11.59
N ALA A 81 23.36 9.14 10.73
CA ALA A 81 23.68 7.80 10.23
C ALA A 81 24.56 6.98 11.20
N GLU A 82 25.35 7.63 12.06
CA GLU A 82 26.22 6.95 13.01
C GLU A 82 25.47 6.56 14.28
N LEU A 83 25.60 5.28 14.68
CA LEU A 83 24.94 4.71 15.84
C LEU A 83 25.86 4.66 17.06
N ALA A 84 26.21 5.83 17.60
CA ALA A 84 26.97 5.96 18.82
C ALA A 84 26.19 6.74 19.90
N PRO A 85 26.27 6.37 21.20
CA PRO A 85 25.51 7.06 22.27
C PRO A 85 25.81 8.55 22.35
N SER A 86 27.06 8.99 22.11
CA SER A 86 27.42 10.40 22.08
C SER A 86 26.74 11.15 20.92
N VAL A 87 26.65 10.52 19.75
CA VAL A 87 25.95 11.07 18.58
C VAL A 87 24.45 11.13 18.82
N ALA A 88 23.86 10.10 19.43
CA ALA A 88 22.44 10.10 19.79
C ALA A 88 22.09 11.26 20.74
N ALA A 89 22.92 11.50 21.74
CA ALA A 89 22.76 12.63 22.67
C ALA A 89 22.94 14.00 21.98
N GLU A 90 23.85 14.13 21.03
CA GLU A 90 24.04 15.35 20.24
C GLU A 90 22.86 15.61 19.31
N THR A 91 22.39 14.56 18.61
CA THR A 91 21.20 14.60 17.74
C THR A 91 19.97 15.03 18.55
N ALA A 92 19.79 14.54 19.78
CA ALA A 92 18.70 14.94 20.66
C ALA A 92 18.78 16.44 21.04
N ARG A 93 19.97 16.95 21.40
CA ARG A 93 20.14 18.39 21.69
C ARG A 93 19.85 19.24 20.45
N HIS A 94 20.27 18.80 19.26
CA HIS A 94 19.97 19.50 18.01
C HIS A 94 18.46 19.53 17.75
N ALA A 95 17.74 18.41 17.94
CA ALA A 95 16.29 18.38 17.83
C ALA A 95 15.61 19.38 18.79
N VAL A 96 16.09 19.47 20.05
CA VAL A 96 15.61 20.45 21.04
C VAL A 96 15.88 21.89 20.59
N GLN A 97 17.05 22.18 20.04
CA GLN A 97 17.37 23.51 19.52
C GLN A 97 16.44 23.90 18.36
N VAL A 98 16.15 22.97 17.45
CA VAL A 98 15.19 23.16 16.35
C VAL A 98 13.81 23.48 16.92
N ALA A 99 13.29 22.65 17.84
CA ALA A 99 12.00 22.86 18.46
C ALA A 99 11.90 24.22 19.17
N THR A 100 12.91 24.58 19.98
CA THR A 100 12.98 25.84 20.71
C THR A 100 12.95 27.06 19.77
N THR A 101 13.68 26.97 18.67
CA THR A 101 13.70 28.03 17.65
C THR A 101 12.34 28.19 16.98
N LEU A 102 11.72 27.07 16.58
CA LEU A 102 10.42 27.05 15.92
C LEU A 102 9.26 27.40 16.85
N ALA A 103 9.38 27.16 18.16
CA ALA A 103 8.35 27.47 19.17
C ALA A 103 8.00 28.97 19.18
N THR A 104 8.94 29.83 18.82
CA THR A 104 8.68 31.28 18.72
C THR A 104 7.77 31.66 17.57
N LEU A 105 7.64 30.80 16.55
CA LEU A 105 6.86 31.00 15.33
C LEU A 105 5.58 30.15 15.30
N ASN A 106 5.56 29.06 16.08
CA ASN A 106 4.48 28.09 16.07
C ASN A 106 3.23 28.66 16.75
N ARG A 107 2.10 28.61 16.04
CA ARG A 107 0.78 29.05 16.55
C ARG A 107 -0.09 27.89 17.02
N GLU A 108 0.21 26.69 16.60
CA GLU A 108 -0.56 25.47 16.91
C GLU A 108 0.29 24.55 17.78
N ARG A 109 -0.11 24.39 19.04
CA ARG A 109 0.60 23.47 19.94
C ARG A 109 0.26 22.02 19.61
N VAL A 110 1.30 21.20 19.59
CA VAL A 110 1.16 19.74 19.46
C VAL A 110 0.67 19.16 20.79
N GLU A 111 -0.37 18.36 20.70
CA GLU A 111 -0.88 17.51 21.76
C GLU A 111 -0.90 16.07 21.27
N LEU A 112 -0.29 15.15 22.01
CA LEU A 112 -0.25 13.74 21.65
C LEU A 112 -1.37 12.97 22.33
N ALA A 113 -2.12 12.18 21.54
CA ALA A 113 -3.00 11.18 22.09
C ALA A 113 -2.22 10.24 23.04
N PRO A 114 -2.80 9.86 24.19
CA PRO A 114 -2.18 8.90 25.09
C PRO A 114 -2.08 7.52 24.43
N GLU A 115 -1.03 6.80 24.78
CA GLU A 115 -0.83 5.41 24.40
C GLU A 115 -0.29 4.61 25.57
N PRO A 116 -0.67 3.34 25.76
CA PRO A 116 -0.06 2.48 26.77
C PRO A 116 1.45 2.34 26.58
N VAL A 117 2.16 2.12 27.68
CA VAL A 117 3.60 1.83 27.64
C VAL A 117 3.84 0.38 27.28
N TYR A 118 4.68 0.15 26.29
CA TYR A 118 5.07 -1.18 25.78
C TYR A 118 6.57 -1.39 26.06
N ALA A 119 6.89 -1.87 27.23
CA ALA A 119 8.28 -2.16 27.63
C ALA A 119 8.74 -3.47 26.97
N ASP A 120 9.89 -3.44 26.28
CA ASP A 120 10.55 -4.58 25.64
C ASP A 120 9.64 -5.38 24.67
N ALA A 121 8.73 -4.68 23.99
CA ALA A 121 7.84 -5.29 23.02
C ALA A 121 8.60 -5.70 21.75
N THR A 122 8.22 -6.84 21.20
CA THR A 122 8.83 -7.38 19.99
C THR A 122 7.75 -7.84 19.02
N TRP A 123 7.93 -7.54 17.72
CA TRP A 123 7.04 -8.02 16.68
C TRP A 123 7.82 -8.38 15.41
N VAL A 124 7.39 -9.45 14.73
CA VAL A 124 7.94 -9.91 13.45
C VAL A 124 6.79 -10.25 12.50
N SER A 125 6.86 -9.78 11.25
CA SER A 125 5.85 -10.08 10.24
C SER A 125 5.78 -11.58 9.90
N ASN A 126 4.62 -12.02 9.39
CA ASN A 126 4.36 -13.44 9.14
C ASN A 126 4.88 -13.87 7.76
N TYR A 127 6.22 -14.06 7.61
CA TYR A 127 6.84 -14.69 6.44
C TYR A 127 7.43 -16.04 6.80
N ARG A 128 7.55 -16.97 5.83
CA ARG A 128 8.15 -18.29 6.05
C ARG A 128 9.64 -18.31 5.77
N THR A 129 10.04 -17.76 4.64
CA THR A 129 11.41 -17.77 4.17
C THR A 129 11.91 -16.36 3.92
N ASP A 130 12.92 -15.95 4.65
CA ASP A 130 13.56 -14.65 4.45
C ASP A 130 14.17 -14.55 3.03
N PRO A 131 13.70 -13.63 2.18
CA PRO A 131 14.24 -13.50 0.83
C PRO A 131 15.72 -13.12 0.80
N PHE A 132 16.24 -12.48 1.86
CA PHE A 132 17.63 -12.12 1.97
C PHE A 132 18.54 -13.27 2.40
N SER A 133 17.96 -14.42 2.79
CA SER A 133 18.71 -15.67 3.02
C SER A 133 18.89 -16.50 1.76
N ILE A 134 18.21 -16.17 0.67
CA ILE A 134 18.27 -16.88 -0.61
C ILE A 134 19.40 -16.28 -1.47
N PRO A 135 20.26 -17.10 -2.06
CA PRO A 135 21.29 -16.62 -3.00
C PRO A 135 20.68 -15.83 -4.16
N VAL A 136 21.33 -14.75 -4.56
CA VAL A 136 20.87 -13.93 -5.70
C VAL A 136 20.76 -14.75 -6.99
N SER A 137 21.70 -15.70 -7.21
CA SER A 137 21.65 -16.61 -8.36
C SER A 137 20.36 -17.43 -8.41
N GLU A 138 19.91 -17.99 -7.27
CA GLU A 138 18.67 -18.77 -7.22
C GLU A 138 17.44 -17.91 -7.57
N LYS A 139 17.42 -16.64 -7.15
CA LYS A 139 16.36 -15.70 -7.51
C LYS A 139 16.35 -15.38 -9.00
N ILE A 140 17.54 -15.19 -9.58
CA ILE A 140 17.72 -14.98 -11.02
C ILE A 140 17.23 -16.21 -11.78
N ASP A 141 17.67 -17.42 -11.40
CA ASP A 141 17.29 -18.68 -12.05
C ASP A 141 15.75 -18.83 -12.13
N VAL A 142 15.03 -18.49 -11.05
CA VAL A 142 13.54 -18.53 -11.03
C VAL A 142 12.94 -17.49 -11.98
N LEU A 143 13.45 -16.27 -12.01
CA LEU A 143 12.97 -15.23 -12.90
C LEU A 143 13.29 -15.55 -14.38
N GLU A 144 14.45 -16.15 -14.67
CA GLU A 144 14.83 -16.64 -16.01
C GLU A 144 13.90 -17.75 -16.46
N GLU A 145 13.62 -18.73 -15.58
CA GLU A 145 12.67 -19.81 -15.88
C GLU A 145 11.29 -19.26 -16.21
N TYR A 146 10.74 -18.35 -15.41
CA TYR A 146 9.42 -17.76 -15.62
C TYR A 146 9.38 -16.89 -16.90
N SER A 147 10.44 -16.12 -17.14
CA SER A 147 10.60 -15.35 -18.38
C SER A 147 10.67 -16.25 -19.61
N GLY A 148 11.44 -17.34 -19.52
CA GLY A 148 11.59 -18.33 -20.59
C GLY A 148 10.28 -19.02 -20.95
N ARG A 149 9.43 -19.33 -19.95
CA ARG A 149 8.08 -19.88 -20.20
C ARG A 149 7.22 -18.92 -21.02
N LEU A 150 7.25 -17.62 -20.71
CA LEU A 150 6.50 -16.61 -21.46
C LEU A 150 7.07 -16.38 -22.84
N LEU A 151 8.40 -16.24 -22.97
CA LEU A 151 9.07 -16.03 -24.27
C LEU A 151 8.94 -17.20 -25.23
N SER A 152 8.78 -18.43 -24.73
CA SER A 152 8.57 -19.62 -25.56
C SER A 152 7.18 -19.69 -26.21
N ALA A 153 6.25 -18.84 -25.80
CA ALA A 153 4.90 -18.83 -26.29
C ALA A 153 4.77 -17.97 -27.57
N ASP A 154 4.02 -18.47 -28.55
CA ASP A 154 3.76 -17.74 -29.79
C ASP A 154 3.09 -16.38 -29.50
N GLY A 155 3.63 -15.32 -30.09
CA GLY A 155 3.09 -13.96 -30.01
C GLY A 155 3.53 -13.18 -28.76
N VAL A 156 4.49 -13.69 -28.00
CA VAL A 156 5.20 -12.92 -26.98
C VAL A 156 6.56 -12.50 -27.55
N ASP A 157 6.75 -11.21 -27.72
CA ASP A 157 7.98 -10.66 -28.31
C ASP A 157 9.00 -10.25 -27.25
N HIS A 158 8.51 -9.74 -26.10
CA HIS A 158 9.37 -9.31 -24.99
C HIS A 158 8.78 -9.67 -23.64
N VAL A 159 9.65 -9.91 -22.65
CA VAL A 159 9.28 -10.12 -21.25
C VAL A 159 10.16 -9.27 -20.35
N SER A 160 9.55 -8.55 -19.43
CA SER A 160 10.23 -7.92 -18.30
C SER A 160 9.85 -8.66 -17.02
N ALA A 161 10.85 -9.04 -16.22
CA ALA A 161 10.63 -9.67 -14.91
C ALA A 161 11.33 -8.85 -13.83
N ILE A 162 10.60 -8.49 -12.78
CA ILE A 162 11.11 -7.68 -11.67
C ILE A 162 10.76 -8.37 -10.35
N LEU A 163 11.76 -8.50 -9.49
CA LEU A 163 11.61 -8.84 -8.09
C LEU A 163 12.10 -7.69 -7.23
N THR A 164 11.24 -7.18 -6.37
CA THR A 164 11.61 -6.26 -5.30
C THR A 164 11.39 -6.94 -3.96
N ALA A 165 12.41 -6.98 -3.10
CA ALA A 165 12.30 -7.44 -1.72
C ALA A 165 12.76 -6.35 -0.76
N VAL A 166 12.04 -6.16 0.34
CA VAL A 166 12.38 -5.18 1.39
C VAL A 166 12.34 -5.85 2.74
N LYS A 167 13.45 -5.72 3.49
CA LYS A 167 13.50 -6.04 4.92
C LYS A 167 13.68 -4.74 5.70
N GLU A 168 12.80 -4.52 6.65
CA GLU A 168 12.80 -3.34 7.49
C GLU A 168 12.85 -3.74 8.94
N GLN A 169 13.76 -3.14 9.69
CA GLN A 169 13.95 -3.35 11.12
C GLN A 169 13.93 -2.00 11.82
N SER A 170 13.19 -1.93 12.89
CA SER A 170 13.05 -0.71 13.67
C SER A 170 13.18 -0.99 15.16
N PHE A 171 13.79 -0.04 15.85
CA PHE A 171 13.74 0.08 17.30
C PHE A 171 13.19 1.46 17.61
N TYR A 172 12.21 1.51 18.52
CA TYR A 172 11.58 2.72 19.02
C TYR A 172 11.69 2.75 20.54
N ALA A 173 11.97 3.92 21.09
CA ALA A 173 11.87 4.17 22.52
C ALA A 173 11.42 5.61 22.79
N ASP A 174 10.69 5.86 23.88
CA ASP A 174 10.21 7.17 24.24
C ASP A 174 10.38 7.50 25.73
N THR A 175 10.17 8.78 26.09
CA THR A 175 10.27 9.27 27.47
C THR A 175 9.16 8.76 28.39
N PHE A 176 8.13 8.08 27.87
CA PHE A 176 7.10 7.44 28.67
C PHE A 176 7.48 6.01 29.10
N GLY A 177 8.58 5.46 28.54
CA GLY A 177 9.13 4.16 28.90
C GLY A 177 8.79 3.03 27.93
N SER A 178 8.24 3.33 26.75
CA SER A 178 8.08 2.33 25.70
C SER A 178 9.44 1.98 25.08
N SER A 179 9.61 0.69 24.76
CA SER A 179 10.77 0.13 24.06
C SER A 179 10.27 -1.00 23.16
N ILE A 180 10.42 -0.84 21.83
CA ILE A 180 9.78 -1.71 20.85
C ILE A 180 10.78 -2.05 19.76
N THR A 181 10.94 -3.35 19.46
CA THR A 181 11.79 -3.81 18.36
C THR A 181 10.97 -4.61 17.36
N GLN A 182 11.07 -4.28 16.07
CA GLN A 182 10.28 -4.92 15.03
C GLN A 182 11.13 -5.32 13.81
N GLN A 183 10.67 -6.36 13.10
CA GLN A 183 11.18 -6.74 11.79
C GLN A 183 10.03 -7.11 10.89
N ARG A 184 10.05 -6.62 9.65
CA ARG A 184 9.09 -7.00 8.61
C ARG A 184 9.76 -7.22 7.27
N VAL A 185 9.19 -8.12 6.50
CA VAL A 185 9.63 -8.47 5.15
C VAL A 185 8.46 -8.26 4.19
N ARG A 186 8.77 -7.80 2.99
CA ARG A 186 7.81 -7.58 1.91
C ARG A 186 8.44 -7.94 0.59
N VAL A 187 7.65 -8.53 -0.31
CA VAL A 187 8.09 -8.98 -1.63
C VAL A 187 7.09 -8.55 -2.69
N GLN A 188 7.58 -8.09 -3.82
CA GLN A 188 6.79 -7.79 -5.01
C GLN A 188 7.41 -8.47 -6.23
N PRO A 189 6.86 -9.60 -6.70
CA PRO A 189 7.17 -10.17 -8.00
C PRO A 189 6.29 -9.52 -9.08
N SER A 190 6.83 -9.33 -10.27
CA SER A 190 6.06 -8.87 -11.43
C SER A 190 6.70 -9.33 -12.72
N LEU A 191 5.93 -9.99 -13.59
CA LEU A 191 6.34 -10.28 -14.96
C LEU A 191 5.35 -9.60 -15.91
N GLU A 192 5.86 -9.00 -16.98
CA GLU A 192 5.06 -8.37 -18.02
C GLU A 192 5.47 -8.93 -19.38
N ALA A 193 4.51 -9.53 -20.10
CA ALA A 193 4.69 -9.95 -21.47
C ALA A 193 4.18 -8.86 -22.43
N VAL A 194 4.91 -8.64 -23.52
CA VAL A 194 4.61 -7.64 -24.56
C VAL A 194 4.48 -8.33 -25.89
N THR A 195 3.46 -7.96 -26.66
CA THR A 195 3.25 -8.34 -28.06
C THR A 195 3.36 -7.11 -28.94
N VAL A 196 4.12 -7.22 -30.04
CA VAL A 196 4.31 -6.15 -31.01
C VAL A 196 3.62 -6.52 -32.32
N ASP A 197 2.64 -5.73 -32.75
CA ASP A 197 2.05 -5.82 -34.09
C ASP A 197 2.77 -4.83 -35.01
N ALA A 198 3.83 -5.30 -35.68
CA ALA A 198 4.63 -4.47 -36.57
C ALA A 198 3.83 -3.99 -37.79
N ALA A 199 2.82 -4.74 -38.24
CA ALA A 199 1.97 -4.38 -39.35
C ALA A 199 1.00 -3.24 -39.04
N ALA A 200 0.46 -3.24 -37.81
CA ALA A 200 -0.40 -2.18 -37.32
C ALA A 200 0.38 -1.03 -36.65
N GLY A 201 1.69 -1.16 -36.45
CA GLY A 201 2.53 -0.20 -35.75
C GLY A 201 2.09 -0.01 -34.25
N SER A 202 1.58 -1.07 -33.64
CA SER A 202 1.04 -1.05 -32.28
C SER A 202 1.65 -2.16 -31.42
N PHE A 203 1.53 -2.02 -30.12
CA PHE A 203 1.87 -3.07 -29.15
C PHE A 203 0.82 -3.11 -28.04
N ASP A 204 0.74 -4.21 -27.35
CA ASP A 204 0.00 -4.32 -26.09
C ASP A 204 0.79 -5.17 -25.10
N SER A 205 0.45 -5.04 -23.83
CA SER A 205 1.12 -5.76 -22.76
C SER A 205 0.14 -6.32 -21.75
N MET A 206 0.59 -7.35 -21.05
CA MET A 206 -0.16 -7.93 -19.95
C MET A 206 0.80 -8.35 -18.84
N ARG A 207 0.53 -7.88 -17.63
CA ARG A 207 1.30 -8.20 -16.43
C ARG A 207 0.65 -9.35 -15.66
N THR A 208 1.46 -10.12 -14.94
CA THR A 208 0.97 -11.07 -13.93
C THR A 208 0.18 -10.36 -12.85
N LEU A 209 -0.74 -11.06 -12.21
CA LEU A 209 -1.66 -10.52 -11.20
C LEU A 209 -1.20 -10.78 -9.77
N ALA A 210 -0.05 -11.46 -9.58
CA ALA A 210 0.53 -11.70 -8.26
C ALA A 210 0.75 -10.37 -7.52
N PRO A 211 0.10 -10.15 -6.36
CA PRO A 211 0.19 -8.87 -5.67
C PRO A 211 1.48 -8.75 -4.87
N PRO A 212 1.94 -7.53 -4.59
CA PRO A 212 2.92 -7.29 -3.55
C PRO A 212 2.37 -7.74 -2.20
N THR A 213 3.23 -8.31 -1.33
CA THR A 213 2.77 -8.96 -0.11
C THR A 213 3.79 -8.88 1.03
N GLY A 214 3.32 -8.92 2.28
CA GLY A 214 4.11 -9.07 3.50
C GLY A 214 4.56 -10.52 3.77
N ARG A 215 4.73 -11.33 2.72
CA ARG A 215 5.33 -12.68 2.77
C ARG A 215 6.81 -12.60 2.41
N GLY A 216 7.50 -13.75 2.45
CA GLY A 216 8.90 -13.88 2.03
C GLY A 216 9.05 -14.58 0.67
N TRP A 217 10.17 -15.28 0.50
CA TRP A 217 10.53 -15.99 -0.74
C TRP A 217 9.51 -17.06 -1.16
N GLU A 218 8.73 -17.58 -0.23
CA GLU A 218 7.67 -18.56 -0.51
C GLU A 218 6.64 -18.10 -1.56
N VAL A 219 6.61 -16.82 -1.90
CA VAL A 219 5.73 -16.27 -2.95
C VAL A 219 6.17 -16.69 -4.35
N LEU A 220 7.49 -16.86 -4.56
CA LEU A 220 8.07 -17.26 -5.83
C LEU A 220 8.48 -18.74 -5.87
N ALA A 221 8.68 -19.36 -4.71
CA ALA A 221 9.17 -20.74 -4.60
C ALA A 221 8.03 -21.75 -4.84
N GLY A 222 7.49 -21.80 -6.06
CA GLY A 222 6.43 -22.73 -6.47
C GLY A 222 5.01 -22.15 -6.35
N ASP A 223 3.99 -23.00 -6.48
CA ASP A 223 2.59 -22.62 -6.67
C ASP A 223 1.75 -22.56 -5.38
N GLU A 224 2.37 -22.71 -4.20
CA GLU A 224 1.63 -22.81 -2.94
C GLU A 224 0.94 -21.50 -2.53
N VAL A 225 1.59 -20.36 -2.78
CA VAL A 225 1.06 -19.03 -2.43
C VAL A 225 0.38 -18.37 -3.62
N TRP A 226 1.00 -18.48 -4.78
CA TRP A 226 0.48 -17.99 -6.05
C TRP A 226 0.67 -19.07 -7.12
N ASN A 227 -0.34 -19.35 -7.92
CA ASN A 227 -0.29 -20.39 -8.95
C ASN A 227 0.40 -19.85 -10.21
N TRP A 228 1.74 -19.79 -10.15
CA TRP A 228 2.58 -19.34 -11.26
C TRP A 228 2.45 -20.22 -12.49
N THR A 229 2.33 -21.53 -12.28
CA THR A 229 2.19 -22.49 -13.39
C THR A 229 0.98 -22.15 -14.24
N ASP A 230 -0.18 -21.95 -13.65
CA ASP A 230 -1.41 -21.64 -14.39
C ASP A 230 -1.38 -20.22 -14.97
N GLU A 231 -0.89 -19.22 -14.21
CA GLU A 231 -0.88 -17.84 -14.69
C GLU A 231 0.05 -17.67 -15.89
N LEU A 232 1.28 -18.21 -15.83
CA LEU A 232 2.23 -18.11 -16.93
C LEU A 232 1.77 -18.90 -18.16
N ALA A 233 1.04 -20.00 -17.99
CA ALA A 233 0.47 -20.76 -19.11
C ALA A 233 -0.70 -20.02 -19.79
N GLN A 234 -1.51 -19.28 -19.03
CA GLN A 234 -2.69 -18.58 -19.57
C GLN A 234 -2.36 -17.21 -20.18
N LEU A 235 -1.39 -16.50 -19.61
CA LEU A 235 -1.11 -15.10 -19.95
C LEU A 235 -0.85 -14.87 -21.46
N PRO A 236 -0.05 -15.70 -22.18
CA PRO A 236 0.19 -15.49 -23.62
C PRO A 236 -1.09 -15.59 -24.47
N SER A 237 -1.94 -16.57 -24.19
CA SER A 237 -3.20 -16.74 -24.93
C SER A 237 -4.16 -15.58 -24.68
N LEU A 238 -4.24 -15.09 -23.43
CA LEU A 238 -5.04 -13.93 -23.07
C LEU A 238 -4.52 -12.65 -23.73
N LEU A 239 -3.21 -12.47 -23.81
CA LEU A 239 -2.59 -11.34 -24.50
C LEU A 239 -2.85 -11.39 -26.01
N ALA A 240 -2.69 -12.56 -26.62
CA ALA A 240 -2.96 -12.76 -28.05
C ALA A 240 -4.45 -12.51 -28.42
N GLU A 241 -5.39 -12.87 -27.55
CA GLU A 241 -6.81 -12.56 -27.70
C GLU A 241 -7.05 -11.06 -27.57
N LYS A 242 -6.48 -10.41 -26.52
CA LYS A 242 -6.63 -8.97 -26.24
C LYS A 242 -6.19 -8.10 -27.40
N VAL A 243 -5.05 -8.40 -28.02
CA VAL A 243 -4.52 -7.63 -29.17
C VAL A 243 -5.51 -7.60 -30.33
N LYS A 244 -6.27 -8.69 -30.53
CA LYS A 244 -7.26 -8.85 -31.60
C LYS A 244 -8.68 -8.45 -31.17
N ALA A 245 -8.89 -8.17 -29.90
CA ALA A 245 -10.19 -7.86 -29.35
C ALA A 245 -10.78 -6.57 -29.95
N PRO A 246 -12.10 -6.48 -30.11
CA PRO A 246 -12.75 -5.25 -30.53
C PRO A 246 -12.60 -4.16 -29.43
N SER A 247 -12.50 -2.91 -29.85
CA SER A 247 -12.57 -1.77 -28.93
C SER A 247 -13.97 -1.70 -28.30
N VAL A 248 -14.02 -1.27 -27.05
CA VAL A 248 -15.29 -1.05 -26.33
C VAL A 248 -16.11 0.07 -27.01
N THR A 249 -17.41 -0.04 -26.96
CA THR A 249 -18.33 1.08 -27.22
C THR A 249 -18.52 1.88 -25.94
N ALA A 250 -18.20 3.18 -25.98
CA ALA A 250 -18.38 4.07 -24.84
C ALA A 250 -19.86 4.21 -24.46
N GLY A 251 -20.13 4.33 -23.18
CA GLY A 251 -21.49 4.47 -22.64
C GLY A 251 -21.64 3.95 -21.22
N ARG A 252 -22.87 3.99 -20.71
CA ARG A 252 -23.14 3.41 -19.38
C ARG A 252 -23.36 1.91 -19.50
N THR A 253 -22.67 1.14 -18.66
CA THR A 253 -22.78 -0.32 -18.64
C THR A 253 -22.54 -0.87 -17.23
N ASP A 254 -22.94 -2.10 -16.99
CA ASP A 254 -22.69 -2.77 -15.72
C ASP A 254 -21.26 -3.31 -15.67
N LEU A 255 -20.63 -3.21 -14.50
CA LEU A 255 -19.27 -3.69 -14.32
C LEU A 255 -19.22 -4.74 -13.21
N VAL A 256 -18.62 -5.88 -13.48
CA VAL A 256 -18.06 -6.75 -12.44
C VAL A 256 -16.57 -6.46 -12.37
N ILE A 257 -16.07 -6.08 -11.21
CA ILE A 257 -14.66 -5.72 -11.04
C ILE A 257 -13.99 -6.73 -10.14
N ASP A 258 -12.90 -7.30 -10.64
CA ASP A 258 -12.07 -8.27 -9.94
C ASP A 258 -11.25 -7.58 -8.83
N PRO A 259 -10.94 -8.25 -7.71
CA PRO A 259 -10.08 -7.71 -6.66
C PRO A 259 -8.74 -7.17 -7.16
N THR A 260 -8.17 -7.80 -8.20
CA THR A 260 -6.89 -7.37 -8.78
C THR A 260 -6.95 -6.03 -9.51
N ASN A 261 -8.15 -5.50 -9.79
CA ASN A 261 -8.36 -4.15 -10.29
C ASN A 261 -8.94 -3.23 -9.20
N LEU A 262 -9.94 -3.71 -8.44
CA LEU A 262 -10.71 -2.89 -7.49
C LEU A 262 -9.86 -2.32 -6.36
N TRP A 263 -8.78 -3.00 -5.95
CA TRP A 263 -7.88 -2.53 -4.90
C TRP A 263 -7.34 -1.11 -5.17
N LEU A 264 -7.04 -0.78 -6.44
CA LEU A 264 -6.51 0.53 -6.82
C LEU A 264 -7.60 1.62 -6.69
N THR A 265 -8.84 1.30 -7.04
CA THR A 265 -9.97 2.23 -6.84
C THR A 265 -10.21 2.48 -5.35
N ILE A 266 -10.08 1.47 -4.49
CA ILE A 266 -10.12 1.62 -3.03
C ILE A 266 -8.99 2.52 -2.55
N HIS A 267 -7.76 2.28 -3.00
CA HIS A 267 -6.58 3.06 -2.65
C HIS A 267 -6.80 4.56 -2.86
N GLU A 268 -7.21 4.91 -4.07
CA GLU A 268 -7.33 6.30 -4.50
C GLU A 268 -8.59 7.00 -3.96
N SER A 269 -9.72 6.31 -4.03
CA SER A 269 -11.02 6.95 -3.74
C SER A 269 -11.48 6.80 -2.29
N ILE A 270 -10.90 5.87 -1.50
CA ILE A 270 -11.23 5.68 -0.09
C ILE A 270 -9.98 5.87 0.77
N GLY A 271 -8.91 5.13 0.47
CA GLY A 271 -7.69 5.13 1.26
C GLY A 271 -7.16 6.54 1.47
N HIS A 272 -6.81 7.24 0.39
CA HIS A 272 -6.34 8.62 0.45
C HIS A 272 -7.41 9.62 0.90
N ALA A 273 -8.67 9.40 0.56
CA ALA A 273 -9.74 10.32 0.94
C ALA A 273 -10.02 10.35 2.44
N THR A 274 -9.68 9.26 3.15
CA THR A 274 -9.90 9.11 4.60
C THR A 274 -8.64 9.32 5.45
N GLU A 275 -7.55 9.82 4.86
CA GLU A 275 -6.40 10.36 5.61
C GLU A 275 -6.81 11.71 6.21
N TYR A 276 -6.83 11.81 7.55
CA TYR A 276 -7.38 13.01 8.22
C TYR A 276 -6.55 14.27 7.96
N ASP A 277 -5.22 14.18 7.97
CA ASP A 277 -4.34 15.31 7.66
C ASP A 277 -4.59 15.86 6.26
N ARG A 278 -4.83 14.99 5.27
CA ARG A 278 -5.23 15.39 3.92
C ARG A 278 -6.58 16.10 3.93
N ALA A 279 -7.56 15.55 4.65
CA ALA A 279 -8.91 16.12 4.71
C ALA A 279 -8.94 17.53 5.31
N ILE A 280 -8.01 17.85 6.20
CA ILE A 280 -7.86 19.19 6.80
C ILE A 280 -6.80 20.05 6.11
N GLY A 281 -6.23 19.63 4.98
CA GLY A 281 -5.43 20.44 4.07
C GLY A 281 -3.91 20.38 4.22
N TYR A 282 -3.34 19.45 4.98
CA TYR A 282 -1.89 19.33 5.13
C TYR A 282 -1.17 18.96 3.81
N GLU A 283 -1.85 18.28 2.90
CA GLU A 283 -1.34 17.91 1.57
C GLU A 283 -1.77 18.88 0.45
N ALA A 284 -2.50 19.95 0.75
CA ALA A 284 -3.14 20.79 -0.25
C ALA A 284 -2.16 21.43 -1.25
N ALA A 285 -0.93 21.70 -0.84
CA ALA A 285 0.08 22.31 -1.71
C ALA A 285 0.69 21.33 -2.74
N TYR A 286 0.60 20.03 -2.51
CA TYR A 286 1.28 19.02 -3.33
C TYR A 286 0.34 17.92 -3.84
N ALA A 287 -0.32 17.19 -2.93
CA ALA A 287 -1.10 15.99 -3.26
C ALA A 287 -2.62 16.20 -3.09
N GLY A 288 -3.07 17.43 -2.88
CA GLY A 288 -4.46 17.83 -2.80
C GLY A 288 -5.11 17.67 -1.42
N THR A 289 -6.41 17.64 -1.44
CA THR A 289 -7.27 17.58 -0.26
C THR A 289 -8.14 16.32 -0.28
N SER A 290 -9.26 16.33 0.42
CA SER A 290 -10.28 15.29 0.35
C SER A 290 -11.68 15.89 0.27
N PHE A 291 -12.56 15.24 -0.49
CA PHE A 291 -13.98 15.53 -0.46
C PHE A 291 -14.66 15.04 0.84
N ALA A 292 -14.05 14.05 1.52
CA ALA A 292 -14.52 13.51 2.79
C ALA A 292 -14.05 14.38 3.95
N THR A 293 -14.63 15.56 4.09
CA THR A 293 -14.29 16.57 5.10
C THR A 293 -14.84 16.23 6.48
N PRO A 294 -14.25 16.73 7.60
CA PRO A 294 -14.65 16.36 8.96
C PRO A 294 -16.12 16.63 9.32
N ASP A 295 -16.74 17.66 8.75
CA ASP A 295 -18.16 17.98 8.94
C ASP A 295 -19.11 16.91 8.37
N LYS A 296 -18.62 16.05 7.48
CA LYS A 296 -19.39 14.95 6.87
C LYS A 296 -19.31 13.63 7.65
N LEU A 297 -18.43 13.56 8.65
CA LEU A 297 -18.25 12.34 9.45
C LEU A 297 -19.56 11.95 10.14
N GLY A 298 -19.94 10.68 10.05
CA GLY A 298 -21.16 10.12 10.62
C GLY A 298 -22.44 10.40 9.82
N THR A 299 -22.40 11.27 8.78
CA THR A 299 -23.61 11.68 8.04
C THR A 299 -23.53 11.42 6.54
N MET A 300 -22.36 11.51 5.94
CA MET A 300 -22.19 11.35 4.50
C MET A 300 -22.41 9.90 4.06
N ARG A 301 -23.31 9.72 3.10
CA ARG A 301 -23.40 8.47 2.36
C ARG A 301 -22.25 8.39 1.37
N TYR A 302 -21.28 7.54 1.70
CA TYR A 302 -20.10 7.27 0.87
C TYR A 302 -20.41 6.32 -0.27
N GLY A 303 -21.23 5.32 -0.01
CA GLY A 303 -21.58 4.28 -0.95
C GLY A 303 -22.93 3.61 -0.64
N SER A 304 -23.22 2.56 -1.36
CA SER A 304 -24.45 1.78 -1.16
C SER A 304 -24.48 1.09 0.22
N PRO A 305 -25.65 0.66 0.71
CA PRO A 305 -25.77 -0.01 2.03
C PRO A 305 -24.98 -1.34 2.14
N VAL A 306 -24.60 -1.95 1.02
CA VAL A 306 -23.79 -3.19 1.04
C VAL A 306 -22.30 -2.91 1.19
N MET A 307 -21.88 -1.63 1.20
CA MET A 307 -20.50 -1.21 1.33
C MET A 307 -20.10 -1.07 2.80
N SER A 308 -19.14 -1.88 3.25
CA SER A 308 -18.40 -1.64 4.49
C SER A 308 -16.91 -1.70 4.22
N VAL A 309 -16.16 -0.74 4.75
CA VAL A 309 -14.71 -0.62 4.53
C VAL A 309 -14.01 -0.44 5.86
N THR A 310 -13.00 -1.26 6.10
CA THR A 310 -12.15 -1.15 7.30
C THR A 310 -10.76 -0.66 6.93
N ALA A 311 -10.10 0.00 7.85
CA ALA A 311 -8.66 0.19 7.89
C ALA A 311 -8.09 -0.76 8.94
N ASP A 312 -7.05 -1.52 8.59
CA ASP A 312 -6.54 -2.59 9.43
C ASP A 312 -5.01 -2.68 9.35
N ARG A 313 -4.36 -2.54 10.51
CA ARG A 313 -2.92 -2.72 10.68
C ARG A 313 -2.53 -4.15 11.07
N THR A 314 -3.52 -5.07 11.21
CA THR A 314 -3.31 -6.44 11.69
C THR A 314 -3.58 -7.50 10.62
N VAL A 315 -4.09 -7.12 9.44
CA VAL A 315 -4.42 -8.09 8.39
C VAL A 315 -3.17 -8.85 7.96
N ASP A 316 -3.27 -10.17 7.98
CA ASP A 316 -2.13 -11.05 7.71
C ASP A 316 -1.57 -10.83 6.30
N HIS A 317 -0.25 -10.74 6.18
CA HIS A 317 0.48 -10.48 4.95
C HIS A 317 0.20 -9.14 4.25
N GLY A 318 -0.51 -8.21 4.88
CA GLY A 318 -0.67 -6.84 4.37
C GLY A 318 0.65 -6.06 4.41
N LEU A 319 0.87 -5.20 3.42
CA LEU A 319 2.10 -4.40 3.31
C LEU A 319 2.22 -3.34 4.42
N ALA A 320 1.09 -2.80 4.89
CA ALA A 320 1.03 -1.85 6.00
C ALA A 320 0.76 -2.52 7.36
N THR A 321 0.83 -3.84 7.43
CA THR A 321 0.71 -4.60 8.69
C THR A 321 1.96 -4.43 9.54
N ILE A 322 1.75 -4.14 10.82
CA ILE A 322 2.79 -3.82 11.81
C ILE A 322 2.38 -4.38 13.17
N GLY A 323 3.30 -4.44 14.11
CA GLY A 323 2.98 -4.56 15.53
C GLY A 323 2.68 -3.20 16.16
N TYR A 324 3.53 -2.23 15.85
CA TYR A 324 3.46 -0.85 16.36
C TYR A 324 3.88 0.12 15.26
N ASP A 325 3.31 1.31 15.23
CA ASP A 325 3.71 2.37 14.32
C ASP A 325 4.98 3.13 14.80
N ASP A 326 5.42 4.13 14.03
CA ASP A 326 6.61 4.92 14.33
C ASP A 326 6.41 5.94 15.48
N GLU A 327 5.26 5.91 16.15
CA GLU A 327 4.94 6.63 17.40
C GLU A 327 4.68 5.69 18.58
N GLY A 328 5.00 4.40 18.41
CA GLY A 328 4.83 3.38 19.43
C GLY A 328 3.38 2.93 19.64
N VAL A 329 2.45 3.28 18.73
CA VAL A 329 1.04 2.91 18.83
C VAL A 329 0.82 1.49 18.33
N ALA A 330 0.21 0.64 19.16
CA ALA A 330 -0.10 -0.73 18.77
C ALA A 330 -1.10 -0.80 17.62
N ALA A 331 -0.90 -1.79 16.74
CA ALA A 331 -1.76 -2.05 15.57
C ALA A 331 -3.22 -2.25 15.97
N GLN A 332 -4.12 -1.74 15.14
CA GLN A 332 -5.57 -1.76 15.36
C GLN A 332 -6.31 -2.00 14.04
N SER A 333 -7.60 -2.32 14.16
CA SER A 333 -8.58 -2.36 13.06
C SER A 333 -9.79 -1.51 13.43
N TRP A 334 -10.32 -0.73 12.45
CA TRP A 334 -11.46 0.16 12.66
C TRP A 334 -12.22 0.39 11.34
N ASP A 335 -13.48 0.82 11.46
CA ASP A 335 -14.30 1.13 10.28
C ASP A 335 -14.02 2.54 9.74
N LEU A 336 -13.91 2.64 8.43
CA LEU A 336 -13.92 3.91 7.67
C LEU A 336 -15.30 4.18 7.09
N VAL A 337 -15.93 3.13 6.55
CA VAL A 337 -17.31 3.16 6.04
C VAL A 337 -18.06 1.97 6.62
N ARG A 338 -19.25 2.20 7.16
CA ARG A 338 -20.13 1.16 7.68
C ARG A 338 -21.50 1.30 7.04
N ASP A 339 -21.96 0.23 6.37
CA ASP A 339 -23.26 0.21 5.69
C ASP A 339 -23.48 1.42 4.76
N GLY A 340 -22.42 1.80 4.05
CA GLY A 340 -22.40 2.95 3.14
C GLY A 340 -22.24 4.32 3.79
N ILE A 341 -22.13 4.42 5.12
CA ILE A 341 -21.95 5.69 5.84
C ILE A 341 -20.48 5.88 6.22
N PHE A 342 -19.94 7.07 5.96
CA PHE A 342 -18.60 7.47 6.37
C PHE A 342 -18.53 7.64 7.89
N VAL A 343 -17.72 6.82 8.59
CA VAL A 343 -17.70 6.76 10.07
C VAL A 343 -16.34 6.92 10.70
N GLY A 344 -15.23 6.96 9.93
CA GLY A 344 -13.91 7.01 10.50
C GLY A 344 -12.84 7.59 9.59
N TYR A 345 -11.75 8.02 10.22
CA TYR A 345 -10.53 8.47 9.58
C TYR A 345 -9.34 7.62 9.99
N GLN A 346 -8.23 7.77 9.29
CA GLN A 346 -6.91 7.25 9.63
C GLN A 346 -6.15 8.35 10.38
N LEU A 347 -5.64 8.04 11.58
CA LEU A 347 -5.12 9.02 12.54
C LEU A 347 -3.78 8.57 13.11
N ASP A 348 -2.86 9.52 13.29
CA ASP A 348 -1.69 9.41 14.14
C ASP A 348 -1.96 10.02 15.54
N ARG A 349 -0.93 10.12 16.39
CA ARG A 349 -1.07 10.66 17.75
C ARG A 349 -1.34 12.16 17.81
N VAL A 350 -0.98 12.91 16.77
CA VAL A 350 -1.22 14.36 16.68
C VAL A 350 -2.66 14.64 16.24
N PHE A 351 -3.16 13.86 15.29
CA PHE A 351 -4.46 14.12 14.69
C PHE A 351 -5.64 13.49 15.45
N ALA A 352 -5.40 12.46 16.26
CA ALA A 352 -6.47 11.86 17.05
C ALA A 352 -7.14 12.87 18.01
N PRO A 353 -6.44 13.65 18.83
CA PRO A 353 -7.05 14.66 19.68
C PRO A 353 -7.78 15.76 18.90
N ARG A 354 -7.27 16.16 17.72
CA ARG A 354 -7.90 17.18 16.88
C ARG A 354 -9.26 16.74 16.35
N LEU A 355 -9.46 15.44 16.14
CA LEU A 355 -10.75 14.85 15.79
C LEU A 355 -11.59 14.48 17.03
N GLY A 356 -11.11 14.77 18.25
CA GLY A 356 -11.77 14.39 19.49
C GLY A 356 -11.72 12.89 19.78
N GLN A 357 -10.77 12.15 19.18
CA GLN A 357 -10.56 10.74 19.45
C GLN A 357 -9.58 10.55 20.62
N PRO A 358 -9.86 9.61 21.55
CA PRO A 358 -9.04 9.41 22.74
C PRO A 358 -7.70 8.73 22.45
N ARG A 359 -7.54 8.11 21.26
CA ARG A 359 -6.37 7.32 20.88
C ARG A 359 -6.11 7.40 19.37
N SER A 360 -4.83 7.30 18.99
CA SER A 360 -4.39 7.10 17.59
C SER A 360 -4.79 5.73 17.05
N ASN A 361 -4.90 5.63 15.72
CA ASN A 361 -5.11 4.35 15.04
C ASN A 361 -3.80 3.64 14.67
N GLY A 362 -2.64 4.20 15.00
CA GLY A 362 -1.34 3.64 14.62
C GLY A 362 -1.00 3.90 13.14
N CYS A 363 -1.25 5.13 12.67
CA CYS A 363 -1.03 5.49 11.27
C CYS A 363 0.22 6.34 11.03
N SER A 364 1.21 6.32 11.90
CA SER A 364 2.46 7.04 11.74
C SER A 364 3.55 6.18 11.10
N TYR A 365 4.25 6.68 10.08
CA TYR A 365 5.34 5.96 9.41
C TYR A 365 6.31 6.93 8.71
N ALA A 366 7.58 6.56 8.67
CA ALA A 366 8.61 7.17 7.83
C ALA A 366 9.36 6.10 7.04
N ASP A 367 9.64 6.36 5.78
CA ASP A 367 10.31 5.46 4.85
C ASP A 367 11.84 5.47 4.93
N SER A 368 12.41 6.26 5.83
CA SER A 368 13.86 6.41 6.04
C SER A 368 14.14 6.75 7.51
N PRO A 369 15.30 6.36 8.05
CA PRO A 369 15.75 6.86 9.36
C PRO A 369 15.91 8.38 9.38
N HIS A 370 16.05 9.03 8.24
CA HIS A 370 16.28 10.47 8.12
C HIS A 370 15.02 11.29 7.86
N HIS A 371 13.85 10.63 7.77
CA HIS A 371 12.58 11.31 7.57
C HIS A 371 11.73 11.37 8.85
N VAL A 372 10.99 12.46 8.97
CA VAL A 372 9.99 12.64 10.02
C VAL A 372 8.84 11.68 9.78
N PRO A 373 8.41 10.88 10.77
CA PRO A 373 7.17 10.12 10.66
C PRO A 373 5.97 11.03 10.42
N ILE A 374 5.14 10.65 9.48
CA ILE A 374 3.91 11.36 9.11
C ILE A 374 2.74 10.37 9.09
N GLN A 375 1.52 10.90 9.10
CA GLN A 375 0.33 10.07 8.97
C GLN A 375 0.35 9.35 7.63
N ARG A 376 0.21 8.01 7.64
CA ARG A 376 0.18 7.15 6.46
C ARG A 376 -0.99 6.17 6.50
N MET A 377 -1.38 5.71 5.31
CA MET A 377 -2.51 4.81 5.11
C MET A 377 -2.26 3.44 5.76
N ALA A 378 -3.29 2.91 6.43
CA ALA A 378 -3.38 1.50 6.83
C ALA A 378 -3.77 0.61 5.63
N ASN A 379 -3.85 -0.71 5.82
CA ASN A 379 -4.47 -1.57 4.81
C ASN A 379 -5.98 -1.30 4.80
N VAL A 380 -6.47 -0.58 3.81
CA VAL A 380 -7.88 -0.20 3.67
C VAL A 380 -8.59 -1.22 2.78
N SER A 381 -9.62 -1.88 3.31
CA SER A 381 -10.19 -3.05 2.66
C SER A 381 -11.73 -3.00 2.62
N LEU A 382 -12.30 -3.29 1.44
CA LEU A 382 -13.72 -3.56 1.27
C LEU A 382 -14.05 -4.93 1.88
N GLN A 383 -15.06 -4.99 2.72
CA GLN A 383 -15.45 -6.21 3.39
C GLN A 383 -16.27 -7.12 2.47
N PRO A 384 -16.05 -8.44 2.48
CA PRO A 384 -16.83 -9.38 1.70
C PRO A 384 -18.26 -9.52 2.26
N ALA A 385 -19.17 -9.98 1.40
CA ALA A 385 -20.50 -10.42 1.84
C ALA A 385 -20.39 -11.55 2.87
N ARG A 386 -21.41 -11.68 3.72
CA ARG A 386 -21.48 -12.81 4.69
C ARG A 386 -21.67 -14.14 3.98
N GLU A 387 -22.46 -14.14 2.90
CA GLU A 387 -22.66 -15.29 2.03
C GLU A 387 -21.50 -15.39 1.04
N ASP A 388 -21.07 -16.61 0.74
CA ASP A 388 -19.95 -16.82 -0.17
C ASP A 388 -20.41 -16.79 -1.64
N VAL A 389 -20.70 -15.57 -2.11
CA VAL A 389 -21.09 -15.27 -3.50
C VAL A 389 -19.83 -15.26 -4.36
N SER A 390 -19.77 -16.12 -5.37
CA SER A 390 -18.63 -16.20 -6.28
C SER A 390 -18.63 -15.07 -7.33
N THR A 391 -17.48 -14.84 -7.98
CA THR A 391 -17.39 -13.92 -9.14
C THR A 391 -18.32 -14.35 -10.27
N ALA A 392 -18.46 -15.68 -10.50
CA ALA A 392 -19.37 -16.21 -11.51
C ALA A 392 -20.85 -15.92 -11.19
N ASP A 393 -21.23 -15.95 -9.90
CA ASP A 393 -22.58 -15.56 -9.49
C ASP A 393 -22.85 -14.07 -9.73
N LEU A 394 -21.86 -13.20 -9.51
CA LEU A 394 -21.98 -11.78 -9.82
C LEU A 394 -22.13 -11.55 -11.34
N ILE A 395 -21.32 -12.23 -12.15
CA ILE A 395 -21.41 -12.17 -13.64
C ILE A 395 -22.78 -12.65 -14.10
N SER A 396 -23.34 -13.70 -13.51
CA SER A 396 -24.65 -14.25 -13.89
C SER A 396 -25.83 -13.28 -13.74
N ARG A 397 -25.66 -12.21 -12.92
CA ARG A 397 -26.66 -11.15 -12.68
C ARG A 397 -26.61 -10.03 -13.70
N VAL A 398 -25.68 -10.08 -14.68
CA VAL A 398 -25.43 -9.01 -15.65
C VAL A 398 -25.91 -9.44 -17.03
N ALA A 399 -26.88 -8.72 -17.62
CA ALA A 399 -27.38 -9.01 -18.95
C ALA A 399 -26.41 -8.53 -20.04
N ASP A 400 -25.89 -7.30 -19.91
CA ASP A 400 -24.84 -6.73 -20.77
C ASP A 400 -23.88 -5.89 -19.92
N GLY A 401 -22.59 -6.20 -19.99
CA GLY A 401 -21.61 -5.55 -19.13
C GLY A 401 -20.19 -5.93 -19.43
N ILE A 402 -19.29 -5.58 -18.51
CA ILE A 402 -17.85 -5.86 -18.62
C ILE A 402 -17.32 -6.42 -17.31
N TYR A 403 -16.54 -7.50 -17.40
CA TYR A 403 -15.72 -8.00 -16.29
C TYR A 403 -14.29 -7.47 -16.45
N ILE A 404 -13.77 -6.78 -15.41
CA ILE A 404 -12.48 -6.10 -15.44
C ILE A 404 -11.51 -6.78 -14.48
N ILE A 405 -10.31 -7.14 -14.96
CA ILE A 405 -9.26 -7.83 -14.20
C ILE A 405 -7.94 -7.07 -14.33
N GLY A 406 -7.19 -6.97 -13.22
CA GLY A 406 -5.87 -6.37 -13.15
C GLY A 406 -5.90 -4.84 -13.26
N ASP A 407 -5.11 -4.17 -12.46
CA ASP A 407 -4.90 -2.72 -12.55
C ASP A 407 -3.93 -2.37 -13.68
N LYS A 408 -4.05 -1.16 -14.26
CA LYS A 408 -3.07 -0.66 -15.23
C LYS A 408 -2.76 0.81 -15.02
N SER A 409 -3.58 1.72 -15.47
CA SER A 409 -3.38 3.15 -15.29
C SER A 409 -4.59 3.83 -14.65
N TRP A 410 -4.35 4.96 -14.03
CA TRP A 410 -5.39 5.71 -13.34
C TRP A 410 -5.14 7.21 -13.40
N SER A 411 -6.20 7.96 -13.17
CA SER A 411 -6.18 9.38 -12.91
C SER A 411 -7.23 9.70 -11.87
N ILE A 412 -6.92 10.58 -10.93
CA ILE A 412 -7.85 11.06 -9.92
C ILE A 412 -7.57 12.53 -9.65
N ASP A 413 -8.61 13.31 -9.34
CA ASP A 413 -8.45 14.72 -9.04
C ASP A 413 -7.85 14.97 -7.64
N MET A 414 -7.47 16.21 -7.39
CA MET A 414 -6.82 16.64 -6.15
C MET A 414 -7.73 16.51 -4.91
N GLN A 415 -9.03 16.35 -5.09
CA GLN A 415 -10.00 16.15 -3.99
C GLN A 415 -10.34 14.68 -3.76
N ARG A 416 -9.77 13.76 -4.56
CA ARG A 416 -10.09 12.32 -4.55
C ARG A 416 -11.56 12.03 -4.91
N TYR A 417 -12.16 12.90 -5.70
CA TYR A 417 -13.58 12.87 -6.01
C TYR A 417 -13.89 12.40 -7.43
N ASN A 418 -13.19 12.90 -8.45
CA ASN A 418 -13.37 12.45 -9.83
C ASN A 418 -12.20 11.57 -10.26
N PHE A 419 -12.50 10.40 -10.80
CA PHE A 419 -11.48 9.45 -11.20
C PHE A 419 -11.76 8.77 -12.54
N GLN A 420 -10.70 8.23 -13.15
CA GLN A 420 -10.73 7.33 -14.29
C GLN A 420 -9.72 6.20 -14.05
N PHE A 421 -10.15 4.95 -14.23
CA PHE A 421 -9.32 3.77 -14.08
C PHE A 421 -9.40 2.89 -15.32
N THR A 422 -8.31 2.17 -15.61
CA THR A 422 -8.25 1.13 -16.63
C THR A 422 -7.90 -0.22 -15.99
N GLY A 423 -7.78 -1.25 -16.81
CA GLY A 423 -7.39 -2.59 -16.38
C GLY A 423 -6.48 -3.26 -17.38
N GLN A 424 -6.18 -4.52 -17.10
CA GLN A 424 -5.34 -5.33 -17.98
C GLN A 424 -6.16 -6.24 -18.92
N ARG A 425 -7.25 -6.81 -18.40
CA ARG A 425 -8.11 -7.77 -19.09
C ARG A 425 -9.55 -7.32 -18.97
N PHE A 426 -10.28 -7.32 -20.06
CA PHE A 426 -11.67 -6.88 -20.11
C PHE A 426 -12.48 -7.94 -20.86
N PHE A 427 -13.40 -8.58 -20.17
CA PHE A 427 -14.28 -9.55 -20.81
C PHE A 427 -15.69 -8.98 -20.92
N ARG A 428 -16.26 -9.07 -22.12
CA ARG A 428 -17.66 -8.74 -22.30
C ARG A 428 -18.52 -9.74 -21.54
N ILE A 429 -19.54 -9.25 -20.88
CA ILE A 429 -20.60 -10.07 -20.30
C ILE A 429 -21.82 -9.94 -21.19
N ARG A 430 -22.41 -11.08 -21.59
CA ARG A 430 -23.66 -11.13 -22.31
C ARG A 430 -24.53 -12.25 -21.73
N ASP A 431 -25.76 -11.92 -21.34
CA ASP A 431 -26.74 -12.86 -20.77
C ASP A 431 -26.14 -13.71 -19.62
N GLY A 432 -25.40 -13.03 -18.71
CA GLY A 432 -24.78 -13.66 -17.52
C GLY A 432 -23.54 -14.52 -17.82
N ARG A 433 -22.90 -14.40 -18.97
CA ARG A 433 -21.73 -15.19 -19.38
C ARG A 433 -20.66 -14.31 -20.02
N LEU A 434 -19.39 -14.74 -19.92
CA LEU A 434 -18.30 -14.09 -20.62
C LEU A 434 -18.37 -14.37 -22.13
N ASP A 435 -18.22 -13.34 -22.94
CA ASP A 435 -18.36 -13.36 -24.42
C ASP A 435 -17.15 -12.68 -25.09
N GLY A 436 -15.95 -13.25 -24.87
CA GLY A 436 -14.68 -12.76 -25.43
C GLY A 436 -14.14 -11.49 -24.77
N GLN A 437 -12.92 -11.11 -25.16
CA GLN A 437 -12.27 -9.91 -24.62
C GLN A 437 -12.68 -8.63 -25.39
N LEU A 438 -12.54 -7.53 -24.68
CA LEU A 438 -12.59 -6.15 -25.19
C LEU A 438 -11.23 -5.47 -24.95
N ARG A 439 -10.98 -4.37 -25.64
CA ARG A 439 -9.84 -3.48 -25.40
C ARG A 439 -10.26 -2.01 -25.33
N ASP A 440 -9.31 -1.15 -25.01
CA ASP A 440 -9.46 0.31 -24.93
C ASP A 440 -10.50 0.76 -23.88
N VAL A 441 -10.66 -0.02 -22.81
CA VAL A 441 -11.64 0.21 -21.75
C VAL A 441 -11.06 1.08 -20.64
N ALA A 442 -11.77 2.15 -20.28
CA ALA A 442 -11.62 2.84 -19.01
C ALA A 442 -13.00 3.08 -18.40
N TYR A 443 -13.09 3.14 -17.08
CA TYR A 443 -14.31 3.55 -16.38
C TYR A 443 -14.06 4.83 -15.59
N GLN A 444 -15.06 5.70 -15.57
CA GLN A 444 -14.99 7.03 -14.99
C GLN A 444 -16.23 7.31 -14.13
N ALA A 445 -16.02 7.92 -12.96
CA ALA A 445 -17.12 8.33 -12.10
C ALA A 445 -16.66 9.40 -11.09
N THR A 446 -17.64 9.98 -10.38
CA THR A 446 -17.36 10.56 -9.06
C THR A 446 -17.29 9.45 -8.03
N THR A 447 -16.50 9.63 -6.98
CA THR A 447 -16.30 8.62 -5.93
C THR A 447 -17.63 8.17 -5.32
N THR A 448 -18.48 9.11 -4.93
CA THR A 448 -19.76 8.77 -4.28
C THR A 448 -20.74 8.10 -5.25
N ASP A 449 -20.81 8.54 -6.51
CA ASP A 449 -21.70 7.92 -7.49
C ASP A 449 -21.27 6.48 -7.78
N PHE A 450 -19.96 6.26 -7.93
CA PHE A 450 -19.42 4.91 -8.16
C PHE A 450 -19.77 3.96 -7.01
N TRP A 451 -19.40 4.33 -5.78
CA TRP A 451 -19.65 3.47 -4.62
C TRP A 451 -21.15 3.29 -4.30
N ASN A 452 -22.00 4.27 -4.63
CA ASN A 452 -23.45 4.12 -4.53
C ASN A 452 -24.05 3.23 -5.63
N SER A 453 -23.37 3.05 -6.78
CA SER A 453 -23.78 2.12 -7.83
C SER A 453 -23.46 0.65 -7.53
N MET A 454 -22.74 0.36 -6.44
CA MET A 454 -22.40 -0.99 -6.03
C MET A 454 -23.65 -1.74 -5.55
N GLU A 455 -24.10 -2.72 -6.34
CA GLU A 455 -25.30 -3.52 -6.04
C GLU A 455 -24.98 -4.71 -5.15
N ALA A 456 -23.83 -5.35 -5.38
CA ALA A 456 -23.44 -6.57 -4.67
C ALA A 456 -21.92 -6.68 -4.55
N VAL A 457 -21.50 -7.35 -3.48
CA VAL A 457 -20.12 -7.75 -3.24
C VAL A 457 -20.02 -9.27 -3.19
N GLY A 458 -18.90 -9.80 -3.62
CA GLY A 458 -18.55 -11.21 -3.53
C GLY A 458 -18.30 -11.66 -2.09
N GLY A 459 -18.30 -12.95 -1.89
CA GLY A 459 -18.05 -13.57 -0.60
C GLY A 459 -16.55 -13.73 -0.28
N PRO A 460 -16.24 -14.36 0.87
CA PRO A 460 -14.86 -14.55 1.34
C PRO A 460 -13.95 -15.28 0.35
N SER A 461 -14.48 -16.22 -0.44
CA SER A 461 -13.70 -16.98 -1.44
C SER A 461 -13.14 -16.10 -2.57
N THR A 462 -13.76 -14.94 -2.84
CA THR A 462 -13.31 -13.99 -3.86
C THR A 462 -12.37 -12.92 -3.31
N TRP A 463 -12.24 -12.82 -1.97
CA TRP A 463 -11.45 -11.78 -1.34
C TRP A 463 -9.94 -11.99 -1.55
N ARG A 464 -9.24 -10.93 -1.98
CA ARG A 464 -7.80 -10.94 -2.18
C ARG A 464 -7.18 -9.62 -1.74
N LEU A 465 -5.91 -9.67 -1.30
CA LEU A 465 -5.08 -8.48 -1.09
C LEU A 465 -4.46 -8.05 -2.42
N GLY A 466 -4.62 -6.78 -2.77
CA GLY A 466 -3.80 -6.06 -3.72
C GLY A 466 -2.94 -5.02 -3.00
N GLY A 467 -2.18 -4.20 -3.72
CA GLY A 467 -1.42 -3.13 -3.08
C GLY A 467 -0.29 -2.56 -3.92
N ALA A 468 0.43 -1.60 -3.31
CA ALA A 468 1.58 -0.95 -3.91
C ALA A 468 2.69 -0.74 -2.87
N PHE A 469 3.97 -0.78 -3.33
CA PHE A 469 5.13 -0.48 -2.49
C PHE A 469 5.38 1.02 -2.33
N ASN A 470 4.92 1.84 -3.27
CA ASN A 470 5.35 3.20 -3.51
C ASN A 470 4.22 4.23 -3.42
N CYS A 471 3.28 4.06 -2.48
CA CYS A 471 2.28 5.09 -2.22
C CYS A 471 2.96 6.36 -1.71
N GLY A 472 2.95 7.42 -2.53
CA GLY A 472 3.65 8.68 -2.26
C GLY A 472 2.86 9.66 -1.39
N LYS A 473 3.54 10.44 -0.55
CA LYS A 473 2.97 11.54 0.25
C LYS A 473 4.06 12.53 0.67
N ALA A 474 3.66 13.73 1.07
CA ALA A 474 4.49 14.81 1.63
C ALA A 474 5.47 15.50 0.66
N GLN A 475 6.07 16.57 1.17
CA GLN A 475 7.20 17.31 0.58
C GLN A 475 8.24 17.64 1.66
N PRO A 476 9.47 17.07 1.60
CA PRO A 476 9.98 16.10 0.62
C PRO A 476 9.16 14.82 0.57
N GLY A 477 9.12 14.15 -0.63
CA GLY A 477 8.32 12.96 -0.85
C GLY A 477 8.77 11.78 0.01
N GLN A 478 7.81 11.08 0.60
CA GLN A 478 7.99 9.82 1.28
C GLN A 478 7.09 8.76 0.64
N VAL A 479 7.51 7.50 0.64
CA VAL A 479 6.73 6.37 0.12
C VAL A 479 6.36 5.41 1.24
N ALA A 480 5.16 4.83 1.20
CA ALA A 480 4.77 3.78 2.12
C ALA A 480 4.14 2.61 1.37
N PRO A 481 4.52 1.38 1.71
CA PRO A 481 3.86 0.19 1.18
C PRO A 481 2.50 0.02 1.85
N VAL A 482 1.48 -0.30 1.04
CA VAL A 482 0.10 -0.43 1.52
C VAL A 482 -0.63 -1.51 0.74
N SER A 483 -1.48 -2.28 1.43
CA SER A 483 -2.39 -3.26 0.82
C SER A 483 -3.84 -2.84 0.94
N HIS A 484 -4.63 -3.34 0.00
CA HIS A 484 -6.08 -3.19 -0.03
C HIS A 484 -6.70 -4.54 -0.34
N GLY A 485 -7.46 -5.07 0.62
CA GLY A 485 -8.22 -6.29 0.42
C GLY A 485 -9.61 -5.97 -0.13
N CYS A 486 -10.07 -6.77 -1.07
CA CYS A 486 -11.44 -6.68 -1.53
C CYS A 486 -11.92 -7.99 -2.15
N PRO A 487 -13.24 -8.25 -2.14
CA PRO A 487 -13.88 -9.26 -2.97
C PRO A 487 -14.13 -8.70 -4.38
N SER A 488 -14.56 -9.53 -5.31
CA SER A 488 -15.20 -9.08 -6.54
C SER A 488 -16.46 -8.26 -6.22
N ALA A 489 -16.78 -7.27 -7.05
CA ALA A 489 -17.98 -6.44 -6.81
C ALA A 489 -18.70 -6.11 -8.11
N LEU A 490 -20.03 -5.97 -8.02
CA LEU A 490 -20.94 -5.62 -9.12
C LEU A 490 -21.40 -4.17 -8.98
N PHE A 491 -21.18 -3.37 -10.00
CA PHE A 491 -21.58 -1.97 -10.12
C PHE A 491 -22.52 -1.78 -11.29
N ARG A 492 -23.59 -0.98 -11.12
CA ARG A 492 -24.61 -0.75 -12.15
C ARG A 492 -24.44 0.60 -12.86
N GLY A 493 -24.53 0.56 -14.18
CA GLY A 493 -24.64 1.76 -15.01
C GLY A 493 -23.44 2.71 -14.89
N VAL A 494 -22.21 2.19 -14.77
CA VAL A 494 -20.97 2.98 -14.69
C VAL A 494 -20.63 3.53 -16.08
N ASN A 495 -20.12 4.76 -16.14
CA ASN A 495 -19.65 5.36 -17.38
C ASN A 495 -18.36 4.71 -17.86
N VAL A 496 -18.40 4.10 -19.02
CA VAL A 496 -17.25 3.48 -19.70
C VAL A 496 -16.85 4.32 -20.89
N LEU A 497 -15.54 4.55 -21.02
CA LEU A 497 -14.90 5.32 -22.07
C LEU A 497 -14.13 4.40 -23.00
N ASN A 498 -14.03 4.80 -24.25
CA ASN A 498 -13.11 4.20 -25.22
C ASN A 498 -11.84 5.05 -25.27
N THR A 499 -10.75 4.56 -24.68
CA THR A 499 -9.50 5.32 -24.53
C THR A 499 -8.83 5.67 -25.88
N ARG A 500 -9.16 4.97 -26.97
CA ARG A 500 -8.64 5.24 -28.30
C ARG A 500 -9.32 6.44 -28.96
N THR A 501 -10.65 6.54 -28.84
CA THR A 501 -11.40 7.64 -29.46
C THR A 501 -11.35 8.93 -28.66
N GLU A 502 -11.27 8.86 -27.35
CA GLU A 502 -11.19 10.04 -26.49
C GLU A 502 -9.77 10.61 -26.37
N GLY A 503 -8.74 9.83 -26.71
CA GLY A 503 -7.36 10.29 -26.83
C GLY A 503 -7.05 11.10 -28.09
N GLY A 504 -8.04 11.43 -28.92
CA GLY A 504 -7.86 12.28 -30.10
C GLY A 504 -7.07 11.63 -31.25
N ARG A 505 -7.13 10.30 -31.36
CA ARG A 505 -6.48 9.52 -32.47
C ARG A 505 -7.49 8.79 -33.32
#